data_347fed5d4e9a435e2afa793f8a90676e
#
_entry.id   347fed5d4e9a435e2afa793f8a90676e
#
_cell.length_a   1.000
_cell.length_b   1.000
_cell.length_c   1.000
_cell.angle_alpha   90.00
_cell.angle_beta   90.00
_cell.angle_gamma   90.00
#
_symmetry.space_group_name_H-M   'P 1'
#
loop_
_entity.id
_entity.type
_entity.pdbx_description
1 polymer ?
#
loop_
_entity_poly.entity_id
_entity_poly.type
_entity_poly.pdbx_seq_one_letter_code
_entity_poly.pdbx_strand_id
1 'polypeptide(L)'
;MNPFEKIFNYRLLSRLDDSGTFMVTSHERQWLKTMLRHPSAADAFSPGTLEKLRSILEREPSIETAVYVTEKARSADKQLYHPMLRPLRRCLQRSLGVHLTYSTKGGQIVSGQTGMPFKLEYSMVKKEWYLLWYHLRHRALMSTRLQKIVSVSDIAISPDEAERIRGQIARMLDSRKTDALIEVVPAYNRELSRILYAFSCFEKDVEYDPAAGLYRIRVCFLGDESEYLLSKLRFLGKRVRVVQGVYLQKRMHESATKALARYGIVPDAEGREEAAAASEAPEG
;
A
#
# COMPACT_ATOMS: atom_id res chain seq x y z
N MET A 1 -20.13 3.39 11.14
CA MET A 1 -19.71 2.02 10.80
C MET A 1 -19.82 1.90 9.28
N ASN A 2 -18.73 1.59 8.61
CA ASN A 2 -18.71 1.47 7.15
C ASN A 2 -19.56 0.23 6.76
N PRO A 3 -20.58 0.34 5.88
CA PRO A 3 -21.37 -0.81 5.43
C PRO A 3 -20.52 -1.92 4.83
N PHE A 4 -19.39 -1.57 4.20
CA PHE A 4 -18.44 -2.54 3.65
C PHE A 4 -17.74 -3.36 4.73
N GLU A 5 -17.33 -2.76 5.83
CA GLU A 5 -16.74 -3.49 6.95
C GLU A 5 -17.75 -4.46 7.54
N LYS A 6 -19.04 -4.08 7.55
CA LYS A 6 -20.11 -4.94 8.05
C LYS A 6 -20.39 -6.12 7.10
N ILE A 7 -20.41 -5.88 5.78
CA ILE A 7 -20.71 -6.92 4.78
C ILE A 7 -19.52 -7.86 4.54
N PHE A 8 -18.29 -7.36 4.66
CA PHE A 8 -17.07 -8.12 4.38
C PHE A 8 -16.23 -8.46 5.61
N ASN A 9 -16.71 -8.14 6.80
CA ASN A 9 -16.03 -8.50 8.04
C ASN A 9 -16.05 -10.01 8.25
N TYR A 10 -14.91 -10.60 8.56
CA TYR A 10 -14.74 -12.02 8.85
C TYR A 10 -15.75 -12.56 9.89
N ARG A 11 -16.06 -11.78 10.93
CA ARG A 11 -17.05 -12.15 11.96
C ARG A 11 -18.47 -12.31 11.42
N LEU A 12 -18.82 -11.61 10.36
CA LEU A 12 -20.12 -11.72 9.71
C LEU A 12 -20.18 -12.91 8.78
N LEU A 13 -19.07 -13.18 8.06
CA LEU A 13 -18.93 -14.38 7.25
C LEU A 13 -18.99 -15.64 8.11
N SER A 14 -18.30 -15.67 9.26
CA SER A 14 -18.36 -16.81 10.17
C SER A 14 -19.77 -17.01 10.78
N ARG A 15 -20.48 -15.93 11.13
CA ARG A 15 -21.87 -16.04 11.58
C ARG A 15 -22.83 -16.52 10.48
N LEU A 16 -22.57 -16.16 9.23
CA LEU A 16 -23.33 -16.65 8.10
C LEU A 16 -23.09 -18.15 7.88
N ASP A 17 -21.84 -18.61 8.04
CA ASP A 17 -21.48 -20.03 7.98
C ASP A 17 -22.12 -20.82 9.14
N ASP A 18 -22.17 -20.26 10.34
CA ASP A 18 -22.74 -20.89 11.54
C ASP A 18 -24.27 -20.91 11.55
N SER A 19 -24.93 -19.83 11.17
CA SER A 19 -26.37 -19.63 11.29
C SER A 19 -27.15 -19.70 9.98
N GLY A 20 -26.47 -19.62 8.83
CA GLY A 20 -27.08 -19.57 7.50
C GLY A 20 -27.93 -18.32 7.23
N THR A 21 -28.02 -17.39 8.19
CA THR A 21 -28.85 -16.19 8.08
C THR A 21 -28.11 -14.93 8.48
N PHE A 22 -28.28 -13.90 7.67
CA PHE A 22 -27.74 -12.58 7.94
C PHE A 22 -28.75 -11.50 7.55
N MET A 23 -29.07 -10.61 8.50
CA MET A 23 -29.98 -9.50 8.24
C MET A 23 -29.22 -8.31 7.66
N VAL A 24 -29.60 -7.90 6.46
CA VAL A 24 -29.11 -6.69 5.77
C VAL A 24 -30.21 -5.64 5.81
N THR A 25 -29.86 -4.44 6.25
CA THR A 25 -30.80 -3.31 6.33
C THR A 25 -31.18 -2.81 4.93
N SER A 26 -32.32 -2.12 4.81
CA SER A 26 -32.75 -1.51 3.54
C SER A 26 -31.69 -0.52 3.01
N HIS A 27 -31.04 0.24 3.88
CA HIS A 27 -29.95 1.16 3.50
C HIS A 27 -28.74 0.44 2.90
N GLU A 28 -28.36 -0.71 3.45
CA GLU A 28 -27.26 -1.52 2.92
C GLU A 28 -27.61 -2.10 1.55
N ARG A 29 -28.87 -2.51 1.33
CA ARG A 29 -29.35 -2.99 0.04
C ARG A 29 -29.37 -1.88 -1.02
N GLN A 30 -29.86 -0.70 -0.65
CA GLN A 30 -29.85 0.48 -1.53
C GLN A 30 -28.43 0.90 -1.91
N TRP A 31 -27.51 0.89 -0.95
CA TRP A 31 -26.09 1.17 -1.16
C TRP A 31 -25.47 0.15 -2.10
N LEU A 32 -25.71 -1.14 -1.87
CA LEU A 32 -25.25 -2.20 -2.76
C LEU A 32 -25.80 -2.03 -4.17
N LYS A 33 -27.12 -1.72 -4.33
CA LYS A 33 -27.72 -1.43 -5.64
C LYS A 33 -27.01 -0.28 -6.36
N THR A 34 -26.69 0.78 -5.63
CA THR A 34 -25.96 1.94 -6.19
C THR A 34 -24.57 1.54 -6.66
N MET A 35 -23.85 0.72 -5.89
CA MET A 35 -22.53 0.21 -6.26
C MET A 35 -22.55 -0.72 -7.47
N LEU A 36 -23.58 -1.55 -7.63
CA LEU A 36 -23.73 -2.43 -8.79
C LEU A 36 -23.94 -1.68 -10.11
N ARG A 37 -24.23 -0.37 -10.05
CA ARG A 37 -24.27 0.51 -11.25
C ARG A 37 -22.89 0.96 -11.69
N HIS A 38 -21.88 0.90 -10.82
CA HIS A 38 -20.51 1.26 -11.19
C HIS A 38 -19.96 0.31 -12.26
N PRO A 39 -19.25 0.80 -13.30
CA PRO A 39 -18.68 -0.06 -14.36
C PRO A 39 -17.83 -1.20 -13.84
N SER A 40 -17.03 -0.97 -12.79
CA SER A 40 -16.19 -2.00 -12.16
C SER A 40 -16.97 -3.15 -11.51
N ALA A 41 -18.30 -3.05 -11.36
CA ALA A 41 -19.11 -4.15 -10.85
C ALA A 41 -19.09 -5.36 -11.80
N ALA A 42 -19.02 -5.12 -13.12
CA ALA A 42 -18.89 -6.17 -14.11
C ALA A 42 -17.59 -6.98 -13.97
N ASP A 43 -16.52 -6.33 -13.55
CA ASP A 43 -15.23 -6.97 -13.31
C ASP A 43 -15.17 -7.68 -11.94
N ALA A 44 -15.89 -7.15 -10.94
CA ALA A 44 -15.87 -7.64 -9.57
C ALA A 44 -16.69 -8.92 -9.36
N PHE A 45 -17.78 -9.10 -10.12
CA PHE A 45 -18.71 -10.22 -9.97
C PHE A 45 -18.73 -11.10 -11.23
N SER A 46 -19.05 -12.39 -11.07
CA SER A 46 -19.40 -13.22 -12.22
C SER A 46 -20.72 -12.74 -12.84
N PRO A 47 -20.94 -12.91 -14.16
CA PRO A 47 -22.17 -12.46 -14.80
C PRO A 47 -23.43 -12.97 -14.12
N GLY A 48 -23.48 -14.26 -13.77
CA GLY A 48 -24.64 -14.84 -13.08
C GLY A 48 -24.84 -14.31 -11.65
N THR A 49 -23.75 -14.00 -10.92
CA THR A 49 -23.86 -13.36 -9.60
C THR A 49 -24.40 -11.95 -9.73
N LEU A 50 -23.89 -11.19 -10.70
CA LEU A 50 -24.30 -9.81 -10.95
C LEU A 50 -25.79 -9.73 -11.33
N GLU A 51 -26.24 -10.61 -12.22
CA GLU A 51 -27.64 -10.73 -12.63
C GLU A 51 -28.55 -11.07 -11.44
N LYS A 52 -28.19 -12.08 -10.65
CA LYS A 52 -28.93 -12.46 -9.45
C LYS A 52 -29.00 -11.33 -8.43
N LEU A 53 -27.90 -10.61 -8.18
CA LEU A 53 -27.90 -9.46 -7.27
C LEU A 53 -28.78 -8.32 -7.78
N ARG A 54 -28.74 -8.03 -9.07
CA ARG A 54 -29.59 -7.01 -9.70
C ARG A 54 -31.07 -7.36 -9.57
N SER A 55 -31.44 -8.61 -9.82
CA SER A 55 -32.81 -9.11 -9.66
C SER A 55 -33.31 -9.00 -8.21
N ILE A 56 -32.51 -9.45 -7.23
CA ILE A 56 -32.87 -9.36 -5.81
C ILE A 56 -33.06 -7.90 -5.36
N LEU A 57 -32.24 -6.98 -5.88
CA LEU A 57 -32.25 -5.58 -5.50
C LEU A 57 -33.15 -4.69 -6.40
N GLU A 58 -33.89 -5.29 -7.34
CA GLU A 58 -34.69 -4.54 -8.31
C GLU A 58 -35.68 -3.56 -7.64
N ARG A 59 -36.35 -4.00 -6.58
CA ARG A 59 -37.36 -3.20 -5.86
C ARG A 59 -36.78 -2.18 -4.89
N GLU A 60 -35.47 -2.24 -4.60
CA GLU A 60 -34.85 -1.26 -3.71
C GLU A 60 -34.71 0.10 -4.40
N PRO A 61 -34.99 1.23 -3.73
CA PRO A 61 -34.71 2.54 -4.26
C PRO A 61 -33.21 2.76 -4.43
N SER A 62 -32.82 3.60 -5.39
CA SER A 62 -31.42 3.97 -5.60
C SER A 62 -31.06 5.18 -4.78
N ILE A 63 -29.84 5.21 -4.23
CA ILE A 63 -29.32 6.40 -3.57
C ILE A 63 -28.64 7.29 -4.63
N GLU A 64 -29.15 8.50 -4.79
CA GLU A 64 -28.51 9.53 -5.64
C GLU A 64 -27.38 10.20 -4.84
N THR A 65 -26.17 9.63 -4.94
CA THR A 65 -25.01 10.16 -4.21
C THR A 65 -24.41 11.41 -4.83
N ALA A 66 -24.58 11.59 -6.15
CA ALA A 66 -23.98 12.70 -6.89
C ALA A 66 -24.47 14.10 -6.44
N VAL A 67 -25.66 14.16 -5.85
CA VAL A 67 -26.25 15.41 -5.34
C VAL A 67 -25.58 15.85 -4.04
N TYR A 68 -25.14 14.89 -3.21
CA TYR A 68 -24.66 15.17 -1.86
C TYR A 68 -23.14 14.93 -1.69
N VAL A 69 -22.52 14.19 -2.61
CA VAL A 69 -21.11 13.82 -2.51
C VAL A 69 -20.38 14.32 -3.75
N THR A 70 -19.60 15.37 -3.55
CA THR A 70 -18.69 15.90 -4.58
C THR A 70 -17.26 15.57 -4.19
N GLU A 71 -16.52 14.93 -5.10
CA GLU A 71 -15.10 14.67 -4.88
C GLU A 71 -14.32 15.99 -4.93
N LYS A 72 -13.66 16.32 -3.81
CA LYS A 72 -12.79 17.49 -3.74
C LYS A 72 -11.53 17.23 -4.57
N ALA A 73 -11.16 18.19 -5.41
CA ALA A 73 -10.01 18.12 -6.31
C ALA A 73 -10.22 17.31 -7.61
N ARG A 74 -11.42 16.80 -7.90
CA ARG A 74 -11.80 16.15 -9.17
C ARG A 74 -10.73 15.17 -9.67
N SER A 75 -10.20 14.34 -8.78
CA SER A 75 -9.24 13.30 -9.15
C SER A 75 -9.94 12.31 -10.08
N ALA A 76 -9.37 12.04 -11.24
CA ALA A 76 -9.90 11.02 -12.13
C ALA A 76 -9.87 9.66 -11.40
N ASP A 77 -11.02 8.98 -11.37
CA ASP A 77 -11.11 7.62 -10.84
C ASP A 77 -10.18 6.72 -11.63
N LYS A 78 -9.14 6.23 -10.95
CA LYS A 78 -8.35 5.12 -11.46
C LYS A 78 -9.04 3.82 -11.05
N GLN A 79 -8.90 2.82 -11.89
CA GLN A 79 -9.49 1.51 -11.68
C GLN A 79 -9.22 0.98 -10.26
N LEU A 80 -10.24 0.99 -9.40
CA LEU A 80 -10.17 0.46 -8.03
C LEU A 80 -10.16 -1.06 -8.01
N TYR A 81 -10.69 -1.68 -9.06
CA TYR A 81 -10.77 -3.11 -9.24
C TYR A 81 -10.05 -3.56 -10.51
N HIS A 82 -9.41 -4.72 -10.47
CA HIS A 82 -8.75 -5.34 -11.62
C HIS A 82 -9.24 -6.78 -11.79
N PRO A 83 -9.57 -7.26 -13.01
CA PRO A 83 -10.10 -8.61 -13.24
C PRO A 83 -9.22 -9.73 -12.66
N MET A 84 -7.89 -9.53 -12.67
CA MET A 84 -6.93 -10.50 -12.12
C MET A 84 -6.96 -10.61 -10.59
N LEU A 85 -7.61 -9.68 -9.86
CA LEU A 85 -7.72 -9.77 -8.41
C LEU A 85 -8.45 -11.03 -7.95
N ARG A 86 -9.54 -11.39 -8.63
CA ARG A 86 -10.36 -12.55 -8.27
C ARG A 86 -9.60 -13.89 -8.43
N PRO A 87 -9.01 -14.22 -9.58
CA PRO A 87 -8.24 -15.46 -9.73
C PRO A 87 -7.02 -15.50 -8.80
N LEU A 88 -6.27 -14.41 -8.67
CA LEU A 88 -5.10 -14.36 -7.80
C LEU A 88 -5.47 -14.50 -6.32
N ARG A 89 -6.56 -13.85 -5.87
CA ARG A 89 -7.06 -13.99 -4.51
C ARG A 89 -7.46 -15.44 -4.20
N ARG A 90 -8.08 -16.15 -5.17
CA ARG A 90 -8.39 -17.57 -5.02
C ARG A 90 -7.13 -18.41 -4.85
N CYS A 91 -6.08 -18.15 -5.66
CA CYS A 91 -4.79 -18.84 -5.52
C CYS A 91 -4.15 -18.58 -4.15
N LEU A 92 -4.18 -17.34 -3.67
CA LEU A 92 -3.69 -16.97 -2.32
C LEU A 92 -4.43 -17.71 -1.21
N GLN A 93 -5.77 -17.72 -1.23
CA GLN A 93 -6.60 -18.37 -0.21
C GLN A 93 -6.41 -19.88 -0.16
N ARG A 94 -6.19 -20.51 -1.32
CA ARG A 94 -5.99 -21.97 -1.43
C ARG A 94 -4.54 -22.40 -1.37
N SER A 95 -3.61 -21.46 -1.18
CA SER A 95 -2.16 -21.72 -1.21
C SER A 95 -1.69 -22.42 -2.50
N LEU A 96 -2.32 -22.09 -3.62
CA LEU A 96 -1.95 -22.60 -4.94
C LEU A 96 -0.80 -21.78 -5.52
N GLY A 97 0.05 -22.44 -6.29
CA GLY A 97 0.99 -21.75 -7.17
C GLY A 97 0.31 -21.19 -8.40
N VAL A 98 1.07 -20.45 -9.20
CA VAL A 98 0.60 -19.82 -10.43
C VAL A 98 1.61 -19.97 -11.55
N HIS A 99 1.09 -20.17 -12.76
CA HIS A 99 1.79 -19.85 -13.99
C HIS A 99 1.40 -18.45 -14.44
N LEU A 100 2.38 -17.57 -14.56
CA LEU A 100 2.22 -16.18 -14.94
C LEU A 100 2.81 -15.89 -16.31
N THR A 101 2.06 -15.18 -17.13
CA THR A 101 2.56 -14.50 -18.32
C THR A 101 2.39 -12.98 -18.09
N TYR A 102 3.45 -12.23 -18.24
CA TYR A 102 3.40 -10.78 -18.01
C TYR A 102 4.29 -10.01 -18.99
N SER A 103 3.97 -8.74 -19.20
CA SER A 103 4.78 -7.81 -19.99
C SER A 103 5.80 -7.08 -19.14
N THR A 104 7.03 -6.95 -19.64
CA THR A 104 8.10 -6.15 -19.01
C THR A 104 7.88 -4.64 -19.26
N LYS A 105 8.76 -3.80 -18.69
CA LYS A 105 8.75 -2.34 -18.97
C LYS A 105 8.96 -2.03 -20.46
N GLY A 106 9.74 -2.86 -21.16
CA GLY A 106 10.03 -2.71 -22.59
C GLY A 106 8.98 -3.31 -23.52
N GLY A 107 7.84 -3.81 -23.01
CA GLY A 107 6.79 -4.43 -23.81
C GLY A 107 7.03 -5.89 -24.18
N GLN A 108 8.17 -6.46 -23.83
CA GLN A 108 8.47 -7.87 -24.06
C GLN A 108 7.56 -8.75 -23.18
N ILE A 109 6.97 -9.78 -23.77
CA ILE A 109 6.16 -10.76 -23.05
C ILE A 109 7.05 -11.88 -22.53
N VAL A 110 6.97 -12.11 -21.23
CA VAL A 110 7.63 -13.22 -20.54
C VAL A 110 6.55 -14.22 -20.14
N SER A 111 6.60 -15.40 -20.73
CA SER A 111 5.59 -16.44 -20.56
C SER A 111 6.07 -17.59 -19.67
N GLY A 112 5.11 -18.33 -19.11
CA GLY A 112 5.36 -19.60 -18.40
C GLY A 112 6.15 -19.46 -17.11
N GLN A 113 6.09 -18.31 -16.45
CA GLN A 113 6.81 -18.11 -15.19
C GLN A 113 6.04 -18.74 -14.03
N THR A 114 6.69 -19.69 -13.36
CA THR A 114 6.10 -20.45 -12.26
C THR A 114 6.46 -19.81 -10.93
N GLY A 115 5.46 -19.62 -10.09
CA GLY A 115 5.69 -19.02 -8.78
C GLY A 115 4.57 -19.27 -7.77
N MET A 116 4.80 -18.85 -6.56
CA MET A 116 3.82 -18.85 -5.48
C MET A 116 3.38 -17.42 -5.19
N PRO A 117 2.10 -17.07 -5.36
CA PRO A 117 1.58 -15.77 -4.98
C PRO A 117 1.66 -15.62 -3.46
N PHE A 118 2.09 -14.45 -3.01
CA PHE A 118 2.25 -14.16 -1.58
C PHE A 118 1.24 -13.13 -1.08
N LYS A 119 1.09 -12.03 -1.81
CA LYS A 119 0.24 -10.91 -1.40
C LYS A 119 -0.22 -10.07 -2.58
N LEU A 120 -1.41 -9.50 -2.46
CA LEU A 120 -1.91 -8.45 -3.34
C LEU A 120 -1.80 -7.11 -2.60
N GLU A 121 -1.14 -6.14 -3.21
CA GLU A 121 -0.91 -4.82 -2.64
C GLU A 121 -1.48 -3.74 -3.54
N TYR A 122 -2.16 -2.77 -2.95
CA TYR A 122 -2.60 -1.56 -3.63
C TYR A 122 -1.71 -0.39 -3.27
N SER A 123 -1.00 0.14 -4.25
CA SER A 123 -0.19 1.34 -4.06
C SER A 123 -1.07 2.58 -4.06
N MET A 124 -1.25 3.20 -2.89
CA MET A 124 -2.01 4.45 -2.73
C MET A 124 -1.40 5.61 -3.51
N VAL A 125 -0.08 5.60 -3.70
CA VAL A 125 0.65 6.66 -4.45
C VAL A 125 0.42 6.54 -5.95
N LYS A 126 0.58 5.31 -6.49
CA LYS A 126 0.45 5.04 -7.92
C LYS A 126 -0.99 4.73 -8.32
N LYS A 127 -1.86 4.45 -7.33
CA LYS A 127 -3.25 4.00 -7.51
C LYS A 127 -3.33 2.74 -8.41
N GLU A 128 -2.44 1.80 -8.18
CA GLU A 128 -2.28 0.57 -8.98
C GLU A 128 -2.13 -0.64 -8.07
N TRP A 129 -2.61 -1.80 -8.55
CA TRP A 129 -2.47 -3.08 -7.87
C TRP A 129 -1.18 -3.79 -8.27
N TYR A 130 -0.56 -4.45 -7.30
CA TYR A 130 0.64 -5.27 -7.46
C TYR A 130 0.40 -6.67 -6.89
N LEU A 131 0.98 -7.67 -7.58
CA LEU A 131 1.13 -9.02 -7.04
C LEU A 131 2.56 -9.16 -6.54
N LEU A 132 2.72 -9.43 -5.24
CA LEU A 132 3.95 -9.98 -4.70
C LEU A 132 3.90 -11.48 -4.82
N TRP A 133 4.92 -12.09 -5.42
CA TRP A 133 4.99 -13.52 -5.65
C TRP A 133 6.43 -14.01 -5.63
N TYR A 134 6.62 -15.25 -5.18
CA TYR A 134 7.91 -15.89 -5.14
C TYR A 134 8.13 -16.68 -6.45
N HIS A 135 9.19 -16.35 -7.18
CA HIS A 135 9.55 -17.04 -8.40
C HIS A 135 10.29 -18.34 -8.08
N LEU A 136 9.73 -19.50 -8.42
CA LEU A 136 10.28 -20.79 -8.01
C LEU A 136 11.68 -21.05 -8.60
N ARG A 137 11.87 -20.78 -9.89
CA ARG A 137 13.16 -21.00 -10.57
C ARG A 137 14.27 -20.08 -10.07
N HIS A 138 13.98 -18.79 -9.96
CA HIS A 138 14.98 -17.79 -9.56
C HIS A 138 15.08 -17.60 -8.05
N ARG A 139 14.23 -18.25 -7.25
CA ARG A 139 14.17 -18.15 -5.80
C ARG A 139 14.14 -16.69 -5.31
N ALA A 140 13.41 -15.85 -6.00
CA ALA A 140 13.37 -14.40 -5.76
C ALA A 140 11.93 -13.93 -5.52
N LEU A 141 11.78 -12.95 -4.62
CA LEU A 141 10.52 -12.25 -4.39
C LEU A 141 10.37 -11.17 -5.48
N MET A 142 9.30 -11.31 -6.26
CA MET A 142 8.97 -10.45 -7.39
C MET A 142 7.75 -9.59 -7.07
N SER A 143 7.73 -8.38 -7.60
CA SER A 143 6.57 -7.49 -7.60
C SER A 143 6.14 -7.17 -9.02
N THR A 144 4.92 -7.55 -9.39
CA THR A 144 4.40 -7.37 -10.74
C THR A 144 3.09 -6.59 -10.70
N ARG A 145 2.98 -5.53 -11.50
CA ARG A 145 1.71 -4.79 -11.64
C ARG A 145 0.65 -5.67 -12.26
N LEU A 146 -0.56 -5.67 -11.72
CA LEU A 146 -1.65 -6.46 -12.27
C LEU A 146 -1.96 -6.11 -13.73
N GLN A 147 -1.88 -4.83 -14.10
CA GLN A 147 -2.08 -4.38 -15.48
C GLN A 147 -1.07 -4.96 -16.48
N LYS A 148 0.05 -5.47 -16.00
CA LYS A 148 1.07 -6.12 -16.84
C LYS A 148 0.89 -7.63 -16.93
N ILE A 149 0.02 -8.22 -16.11
CA ILE A 149 -0.28 -9.64 -16.15
C ILE A 149 -1.23 -9.91 -17.31
N VAL A 150 -0.77 -10.72 -18.27
CA VAL A 150 -1.51 -11.11 -19.46
C VAL A 150 -2.39 -12.31 -19.16
N SER A 151 -1.84 -13.31 -18.47
CA SER A 151 -2.58 -14.52 -18.09
C SER A 151 -2.08 -15.12 -16.77
N VAL A 152 -3.00 -15.77 -16.08
CA VAL A 152 -2.77 -16.50 -14.83
C VAL A 152 -3.48 -17.85 -14.93
N SER A 153 -2.78 -18.93 -14.64
CA SER A 153 -3.37 -20.24 -14.34
C SER A 153 -2.83 -20.77 -13.03
N ASP A 154 -3.65 -21.52 -12.31
CA ASP A 154 -3.29 -22.12 -11.03
C ASP A 154 -2.51 -23.43 -11.25
N ILE A 155 -1.59 -23.72 -10.34
CA ILE A 155 -0.85 -24.98 -10.24
C ILE A 155 -0.89 -25.49 -8.80
N ALA A 156 -0.85 -26.80 -8.66
CA ALA A 156 -0.72 -27.41 -7.34
C ALA A 156 0.71 -27.22 -6.79
N ILE A 157 0.80 -26.82 -5.52
CA ILE A 157 2.05 -26.84 -4.73
C ILE A 157 1.75 -27.67 -3.48
N SER A 158 2.72 -28.49 -3.05
CA SER A 158 2.54 -29.25 -1.83
C SER A 158 2.48 -28.33 -0.61
N PRO A 159 1.73 -28.67 0.45
CA PRO A 159 1.65 -27.86 1.68
C PRO A 159 3.03 -27.57 2.29
N ASP A 160 3.92 -28.59 2.32
CA ASP A 160 5.26 -28.45 2.86
C ASP A 160 6.12 -27.48 2.06
N GLU A 161 6.02 -27.52 0.74
CA GLU A 161 6.72 -26.58 -0.12
C GLU A 161 6.17 -25.16 0.02
N ALA A 162 4.86 -25.01 0.12
CA ALA A 162 4.22 -23.71 0.35
C ALA A 162 4.70 -23.09 1.67
N GLU A 163 4.78 -23.89 2.74
CA GLU A 163 5.26 -23.40 4.04
C GLU A 163 6.75 -23.03 4.00
N ARG A 164 7.57 -23.86 3.37
CA ARG A 164 8.99 -23.55 3.14
C ARG A 164 9.18 -22.24 2.39
N ILE A 165 8.40 -22.01 1.34
CA ILE A 165 8.45 -20.75 0.56
C ILE A 165 8.02 -19.57 1.41
N ARG A 166 6.95 -19.67 2.23
CA ARG A 166 6.54 -18.61 3.15
C ARG A 166 7.65 -18.23 4.12
N GLY A 167 8.33 -19.23 4.70
CA GLY A 167 9.48 -18.99 5.57
C GLY A 167 10.65 -18.30 4.85
N GLN A 168 10.88 -18.61 3.58
CA GLN A 168 11.89 -17.92 2.76
C GLN A 168 11.48 -16.46 2.48
N ILE A 169 10.23 -16.22 2.12
CA ILE A 169 9.69 -14.88 1.88
C ILE A 169 9.80 -14.03 3.16
N ALA A 170 9.41 -14.59 4.30
CA ALA A 170 9.50 -13.88 5.58
C ALA A 170 10.93 -13.41 5.87
N ARG A 171 11.92 -14.30 5.71
CA ARG A 171 13.35 -13.95 5.86
C ARG A 171 13.80 -12.88 4.85
N MET A 172 13.37 -12.98 3.59
CA MET A 172 13.70 -11.98 2.57
C MET A 172 13.08 -10.62 2.87
N LEU A 173 11.86 -10.56 3.38
CA LEU A 173 11.22 -9.31 3.77
C LEU A 173 11.89 -8.73 5.00
N ASP A 174 12.22 -9.56 5.97
CA ASP A 174 12.89 -9.12 7.20
C ASP A 174 14.28 -8.54 6.92
N SER A 175 15.06 -9.19 6.03
CA SER A 175 16.36 -8.68 5.60
C SER A 175 16.30 -7.38 4.76
N ARG A 176 15.12 -7.00 4.26
CA ARG A 176 14.91 -5.75 3.50
C ARG A 176 14.33 -4.64 4.35
N LYS A 177 13.95 -4.94 5.60
CA LYS A 177 13.55 -3.90 6.54
C LYS A 177 14.72 -3.00 6.84
N THR A 178 14.44 -1.74 6.87
CA THR A 178 15.37 -0.70 7.30
C THR A 178 14.61 0.28 8.18
N ASP A 179 15.32 1.05 8.96
CA ASP A 179 14.73 2.06 9.81
C ASP A 179 15.33 3.44 9.55
N ALA A 180 14.60 4.45 9.97
CA ALA A 180 15.04 5.82 9.99
C ALA A 180 14.62 6.47 11.31
N LEU A 181 15.50 7.30 11.87
CA LEU A 181 15.18 8.10 13.03
C LEU A 181 14.86 9.53 12.57
N ILE A 182 13.69 9.99 12.96
CA ILE A 182 13.15 11.29 12.59
C ILE A 182 12.88 12.08 13.87
N GLU A 183 13.44 13.27 13.98
CA GLU A 183 13.15 14.18 15.07
C GLU A 183 12.09 15.20 14.68
N VAL A 184 11.18 15.46 15.59
CA VAL A 184 10.24 16.58 15.49
C VAL A 184 10.93 17.83 16.00
N VAL A 185 10.99 18.87 15.17
CA VAL A 185 11.58 20.16 15.59
C VAL A 185 10.73 20.72 16.73
N PRO A 186 11.32 21.12 17.89
CA PRO A 186 10.59 21.48 19.12
C PRO A 186 9.48 22.50 18.93
N ALA A 187 9.68 23.49 18.04
CA ALA A 187 8.66 24.48 17.70
C ALA A 187 7.35 23.88 17.15
N TYR A 188 7.37 22.63 16.71
CA TYR A 188 6.23 21.91 16.13
C TYR A 188 5.73 20.76 16.99
N ASN A 189 6.16 20.63 18.25
CA ASN A 189 5.68 19.58 19.16
C ASN A 189 4.15 19.59 19.31
N ARG A 190 3.51 20.75 19.23
CA ARG A 190 2.04 20.88 19.25
C ARG A 190 1.35 20.25 18.04
N GLU A 191 2.08 20.05 16.94
CA GLU A 191 1.58 19.40 15.72
C GLU A 191 1.88 17.89 15.67
N LEU A 192 2.37 17.27 16.78
CA LEU A 192 2.79 15.87 16.82
C LEU A 192 1.74 14.91 16.23
N SER A 193 0.48 15.06 16.60
CA SER A 193 -0.60 14.22 16.08
C SER A 193 -0.69 14.25 14.55
N ARG A 194 -0.55 15.43 13.94
CA ARG A 194 -0.54 15.61 12.49
C ARG A 194 0.70 14.98 11.84
N ILE A 195 1.86 15.11 12.50
CA ILE A 195 3.12 14.52 12.05
C ILE A 195 3.01 13.00 12.09
N LEU A 196 2.52 12.42 13.19
CA LEU A 196 2.31 10.99 13.34
C LEU A 196 1.30 10.43 12.33
N TYR A 197 0.27 11.22 11.99
CA TYR A 197 -0.69 10.85 10.94
C TYR A 197 -0.03 10.71 9.57
N ALA A 198 0.96 11.53 9.24
CA ALA A 198 1.69 11.41 7.98
C ALA A 198 2.45 10.08 7.86
N PHE A 199 2.85 9.48 8.98
CA PHE A 199 3.52 8.19 9.06
C PHE A 199 2.58 7.03 9.44
N SER A 200 1.25 7.19 9.34
CA SER A 200 0.27 6.18 9.76
C SER A 200 0.36 4.86 8.99
N CYS A 201 0.93 4.88 7.78
CA CYS A 201 1.12 3.71 6.94
C CYS A 201 2.40 2.91 7.23
N PHE A 202 3.24 3.41 8.15
CA PHE A 202 4.48 2.74 8.55
C PHE A 202 4.39 2.22 9.98
N GLU A 203 5.09 1.13 10.25
CA GLU A 203 5.40 0.72 11.61
C GLU A 203 6.33 1.77 12.23
N LYS A 204 5.99 2.24 13.45
CA LYS A 204 6.74 3.31 14.10
C LYS A 204 6.67 3.24 15.60
N ASP A 205 7.77 3.65 16.22
CA ASP A 205 7.87 3.90 17.66
C ASP A 205 8.11 5.40 17.90
N VAL A 206 7.58 5.90 19.00
CA VAL A 206 7.67 7.33 19.35
C VAL A 206 8.18 7.47 20.77
N GLU A 207 9.29 8.17 20.91
CA GLU A 207 9.91 8.47 22.19
C GLU A 207 9.95 9.99 22.40
N TYR A 208 9.75 10.41 23.65
CA TYR A 208 9.96 11.81 24.04
C TYR A 208 11.26 11.93 24.81
N ASP A 209 12.14 12.80 24.37
CA ASP A 209 13.37 13.16 25.07
C ASP A 209 13.13 14.41 25.92
N PRO A 210 12.99 14.27 27.26
CA PRO A 210 12.71 15.41 28.12
C PRO A 210 13.90 16.35 28.24
N ALA A 211 15.13 15.88 28.08
CA ALA A 211 16.33 16.73 28.17
C ALA A 211 16.45 17.65 26.95
N ALA A 212 16.12 17.15 25.77
CA ALA A 212 16.14 17.93 24.53
C ALA A 212 14.78 18.59 24.22
N GLY A 213 13.70 18.23 24.93
CA GLY A 213 12.35 18.75 24.71
C GLY A 213 11.78 18.39 23.33
N LEU A 214 12.14 17.25 22.78
CA LEU A 214 11.74 16.84 21.43
C LEU A 214 11.24 15.40 21.35
N TYR A 215 10.46 15.10 20.31
CA TYR A 215 10.00 13.75 20.00
C TYR A 215 10.90 13.12 18.93
N ARG A 216 11.27 11.87 19.17
CA ARG A 216 11.95 10.99 18.20
C ARG A 216 11.00 9.94 17.70
N ILE A 217 10.93 9.79 16.39
CA ILE A 217 10.07 8.84 15.70
C ILE A 217 10.98 7.89 14.93
N ARG A 218 11.04 6.62 15.37
CA ARG A 218 11.68 5.55 14.63
C ARG A 218 10.66 4.96 13.66
N VAL A 219 10.94 5.01 12.37
CA VAL A 219 10.06 4.51 11.31
C VAL A 219 10.72 3.31 10.66
N CYS A 220 10.05 2.14 10.73
CA CYS A 220 10.46 0.93 10.01
C CYS A 220 9.76 0.85 8.66
N PHE A 221 10.50 0.51 7.60
CA PHE A 221 9.98 0.43 6.24
C PHE A 221 10.80 -0.54 5.38
N LEU A 222 10.21 -0.99 4.27
CA LEU A 222 10.95 -1.77 3.28
C LEU A 222 11.74 -0.84 2.34
N GLY A 223 12.88 -1.28 1.85
CA GLY A 223 13.75 -0.46 1.00
C GLY A 223 13.06 0.14 -0.22
N ASP A 224 12.08 -0.53 -0.80
CA ASP A 224 11.26 -0.04 -1.92
C ASP A 224 10.19 0.99 -1.52
N GLU A 225 9.93 1.17 -0.22
CA GLU A 225 9.05 2.20 0.33
C GLU A 225 9.78 3.53 0.62
N SER A 226 11.11 3.57 0.44
CA SER A 226 11.93 4.75 0.72
C SER A 226 11.43 6.03 0.02
N GLU A 227 11.05 5.95 -1.25
CA GLU A 227 10.52 7.11 -1.98
C GLU A 227 9.15 7.56 -1.46
N TYR A 228 8.34 6.62 -0.94
CA TYR A 228 7.09 6.96 -0.29
C TYR A 228 7.32 7.67 1.04
N LEU A 229 8.24 7.18 1.87
CA LEU A 229 8.65 7.85 3.10
C LEU A 229 9.21 9.26 2.81
N LEU A 230 10.07 9.39 1.79
CA LEU A 230 10.58 10.68 1.34
C LEU A 230 9.46 11.65 0.94
N SER A 231 8.41 11.17 0.30
CA SER A 231 7.25 12.02 -0.03
C SER A 231 6.57 12.59 1.21
N LYS A 232 6.50 11.80 2.30
CA LYS A 232 5.95 12.25 3.59
C LYS A 232 6.87 13.24 4.30
N LEU A 233 8.17 12.98 4.28
CA LEU A 233 9.17 13.89 4.84
C LEU A 233 9.16 15.25 4.12
N ARG A 234 9.08 15.26 2.79
CA ARG A 234 8.95 16.50 1.99
C ARG A 234 7.66 17.26 2.31
N PHE A 235 6.55 16.54 2.49
CA PHE A 235 5.27 17.14 2.89
C PHE A 235 5.35 17.79 4.28
N LEU A 236 6.03 17.16 5.23
CA LEU A 236 6.24 17.69 6.58
C LEU A 236 7.24 18.88 6.57
N GLY A 237 8.20 18.88 5.65
CA GLY A 237 9.16 19.95 5.46
C GLY A 237 9.93 20.31 6.73
N LYS A 238 9.89 21.56 7.13
CA LYS A 238 10.60 22.11 8.29
C LYS A 238 10.17 21.57 9.67
N ARG A 239 9.09 20.79 9.73
CA ARG A 239 8.55 20.23 10.98
C ARG A 239 9.38 19.09 11.54
N VAL A 240 10.11 18.42 10.67
CA VAL A 240 10.86 17.22 11.01
C VAL A 240 12.26 17.24 10.41
N ARG A 241 13.18 16.56 11.09
CA ARG A 241 14.56 16.35 10.63
C ARG A 241 14.88 14.85 10.63
N VAL A 242 15.48 14.36 9.58
CA VAL A 242 15.98 12.97 9.51
C VAL A 242 17.34 12.93 10.19
N VAL A 243 17.47 12.17 11.28
CA VAL A 243 18.70 12.06 12.08
C VAL A 243 19.49 10.82 11.70
N GLN A 244 18.79 9.69 11.45
CA GLN A 244 19.39 8.46 10.96
C GLN A 244 18.74 8.03 9.66
N GLY A 245 19.53 7.49 8.73
CA GLY A 245 19.11 7.09 7.40
C GLY A 245 19.83 7.89 6.31
N VAL A 246 21.10 7.54 6.07
CA VAL A 246 22.00 8.26 5.13
C VAL A 246 21.37 8.53 3.78
N TYR A 247 20.68 7.52 3.21
CA TYR A 247 19.99 7.70 1.92
C TYR A 247 18.91 8.77 1.98
N LEU A 248 18.07 8.75 3.04
CA LEU A 248 16.97 9.71 3.21
C LEU A 248 17.50 11.12 3.45
N GLN A 249 18.54 11.27 4.28
CA GLN A 249 19.21 12.55 4.53
C GLN A 249 19.75 13.15 3.23
N LYS A 250 20.52 12.37 2.46
CA LYS A 250 21.06 12.79 1.17
C LYS A 250 19.97 13.24 0.20
N ARG A 251 18.90 12.44 0.07
CA ARG A 251 17.78 12.76 -0.82
C ARG A 251 16.98 13.98 -0.37
N MET A 252 16.83 14.19 0.95
CA MET A 252 16.18 15.38 1.50
C MET A 252 17.03 16.62 1.23
N HIS A 253 18.35 16.55 1.49
CA HIS A 253 19.30 17.63 1.21
C HIS A 253 19.29 18.01 -0.29
N GLU A 254 19.47 17.03 -1.19
CA GLU A 254 19.42 17.26 -2.65
C GLU A 254 18.10 17.93 -3.09
N SER A 255 16.98 17.49 -2.52
CA SER A 255 15.66 18.03 -2.84
C SER A 255 15.52 19.49 -2.37
N ALA A 256 15.98 19.78 -1.15
CA ALA A 256 15.94 21.13 -0.58
C ALA A 256 16.87 22.11 -1.34
N THR A 257 18.10 21.70 -1.63
CA THR A 257 19.08 22.49 -2.38
C THR A 257 18.56 22.83 -3.79
N LYS A 258 18.04 21.82 -4.52
CA LYS A 258 17.46 22.05 -5.84
C LYS A 258 16.21 22.94 -5.81
N ALA A 259 15.43 22.88 -4.73
CA ALA A 259 14.27 23.75 -4.55
C ALA A 259 14.72 25.20 -4.33
N LEU A 260 15.67 25.44 -3.43
CA LEU A 260 16.21 26.77 -3.14
C LEU A 260 16.87 27.39 -4.38
N ALA A 261 17.65 26.62 -5.15
CA ALA A 261 18.29 27.09 -6.37
C ALA A 261 17.29 27.61 -7.41
N ARG A 262 16.07 27.05 -7.48
CA ARG A 262 15.00 27.54 -8.37
C ARG A 262 14.47 28.92 -8.00
N TYR A 263 14.63 29.32 -6.74
CA TYR A 263 14.26 30.64 -6.25
C TYR A 263 15.45 31.60 -6.17
N GLY A 264 16.60 31.24 -6.76
CA GLY A 264 17.82 32.05 -6.75
C GLY A 264 18.55 32.08 -5.41
N ILE A 265 18.17 31.23 -4.47
CA ILE A 265 18.82 31.13 -3.15
C ILE A 265 19.89 30.05 -3.25
N VAL A 266 21.14 30.47 -3.14
CA VAL A 266 22.30 29.55 -3.01
C VAL A 266 22.56 29.35 -1.53
N PRO A 267 22.58 28.11 -1.00
CA PRO A 267 22.97 27.87 0.39
C PRO A 267 24.39 28.37 0.63
N ASP A 268 24.59 29.17 1.66
CA ASP A 268 25.91 29.66 2.07
C ASP A 268 26.85 28.50 2.36
N ALA A 269 28.13 28.66 2.03
CA ALA A 269 29.14 27.60 2.15
C ALA A 269 29.37 27.13 3.61
N GLU A 270 29.00 27.96 4.60
CA GLU A 270 29.12 27.65 6.03
C GLU A 270 28.23 26.47 6.48
N GLY A 271 27.08 26.23 5.85
CA GLY A 271 26.26 25.06 6.11
C GLY A 271 26.83 23.74 5.58
N ARG A 272 27.90 23.76 4.78
CA ARG A 272 28.57 22.56 4.28
C ARG A 272 29.56 21.96 5.30
N GLU A 273 30.19 22.78 6.11
CA GLU A 273 31.17 22.32 7.10
C GLU A 273 30.47 21.64 8.30
N GLU A 274 29.35 22.16 8.77
CA GLU A 274 28.57 21.49 9.83
C GLU A 274 27.99 20.15 9.39
N ALA A 275 27.54 20.02 8.12
CA ALA A 275 27.02 18.77 7.58
C ALA A 275 28.12 17.72 7.32
N ALA A 276 29.35 18.15 6.99
CA ALA A 276 30.51 17.29 6.82
C ALA A 276 31.05 16.79 8.18
N ALA A 277 31.14 17.68 9.17
CA ALA A 277 31.58 17.33 10.51
C ALA A 277 30.63 16.35 11.24
N ALA A 278 29.34 16.40 10.95
CA ALA A 278 28.35 15.43 11.47
C ALA A 278 28.46 14.04 10.80
N SER A 279 29.11 13.94 9.63
CA SER A 279 29.30 12.70 8.88
C SER A 279 30.57 11.94 9.24
N GLU A 280 31.54 12.61 9.92
CA GLU A 280 32.85 12.04 10.26
C GLU A 280 33.01 11.62 11.74
N ALA A 281 31.90 11.59 12.52
CA ALA A 281 31.95 11.04 13.87
C ALA A 281 32.21 9.52 13.78
N PRO A 282 33.34 9.01 14.35
CA PRO A 282 33.68 7.60 14.25
C PRO A 282 32.70 6.75 15.08
N GLU A 283 32.27 5.67 14.46
CA GLU A 283 31.60 4.57 15.16
C GLU A 283 32.59 4.00 16.20
N GLY A 284 32.32 4.22 17.48
CA GLY A 284 32.99 3.64 18.64
C GLY A 284 32.07 2.67 19.35
#